data_5b46fe89b877e4a44e909520f6b3f7ac
#
_entry.id   5b46fe89b877e4a44e909520f6b3f7ac
#
_cell.length_a   1.000
_cell.length_b   1.000
_cell.length_c   1.000
_cell.angle_alpha   90.00
_cell.angle_beta   90.00
_cell.angle_gamma   90.00
#
_symmetry.space_group_name_H-M   'P 1'
#
loop_
_entity.id
_entity.type
_entity.pdbx_description
1 polymer ?
#
loop_
_entity_poly.entity_id
_entity_poly.type
_entity_poly.pdbx_seq_one_letter_code
_entity_poly.pdbx_strand_id
1 'polypeptide(L)'
;MAGIYIHIPFCKQRCTYCDFYTEVAPQFIPVLIDSIIRELNIRKDYLGNSQVSTIYFGGGTPSILSNEQFLLIFDAIYKLFTVAENAEITFEANPDDLTPEFLASLHELPFNRISIGIQSFDDKDLKRINRRHTSEQAEEAVKNAQKAGFGNISIDLIYGLPFQTMEAWGDQLDMALSLQIQHISAYGLTYEEGTVLWKQRENGKIEVVDDLVMNEMYLLLLDKIKIKGFEAYEISNFALPDYQSRHNSAYWKQEPYLGIGPSAHSYDVVSRQWNIASITDYIKAINSNSVFYEREELSLNDRYNDFIMVSLRTSEGLDVKIMEKDFGPELAGYCLQNIKTFIDSEQVYYSDGKLRLTAEGIQISNLILIQLMKV
;
A
#
# COMPACT_ATOMS: atom_id res chain seq x y z
N MET A 1 17.33 -8.89 1.30
CA MET A 1 16.61 -8.14 2.35
C MET A 1 15.19 -8.68 2.39
N ALA A 2 14.45 -8.46 3.49
CA ALA A 2 13.09 -8.96 3.60
C ALA A 2 12.20 -7.97 4.37
N GLY A 3 10.88 -8.07 4.20
CA GLY A 3 9.91 -7.28 4.93
C GLY A 3 9.07 -8.11 5.91
N ILE A 4 8.56 -7.48 6.97
CA ILE A 4 7.48 -8.03 7.81
C ILE A 4 6.29 -7.08 7.71
N TYR A 5 5.12 -7.61 7.35
CA TYR A 5 3.84 -6.91 7.34
C TYR A 5 2.95 -7.44 8.45
N ILE A 6 2.46 -6.56 9.31
CA ILE A 6 1.52 -6.92 10.38
C ILE A 6 0.15 -6.37 10.04
N HIS A 7 -0.80 -7.26 9.80
CA HIS A 7 -2.18 -6.88 9.50
C HIS A 7 -3.00 -6.71 10.77
N ILE A 8 -3.43 -5.48 11.03
CA ILE A 8 -4.34 -5.14 12.14
C ILE A 8 -5.72 -4.89 11.55
N PRO A 9 -6.64 -5.87 11.57
CA PRO A 9 -7.91 -5.81 10.83
C PRO A 9 -8.99 -4.97 11.53
N PHE A 10 -8.63 -4.13 12.48
CA PHE A 10 -9.62 -3.37 13.23
C PHE A 10 -9.74 -1.93 12.75
N CYS A 11 -11.00 -1.49 12.61
CA CYS A 11 -11.37 -0.10 12.43
C CYS A 11 -12.40 0.31 13.47
N LYS A 12 -12.38 1.58 13.90
CA LYS A 12 -13.47 2.14 14.72
C LYS A 12 -14.75 2.33 13.88
N GLN A 13 -14.60 2.53 12.56
CA GLN A 13 -15.68 2.71 11.59
C GLN A 13 -15.20 2.26 10.21
N ARG A 14 -16.06 1.58 9.44
CA ARG A 14 -15.71 1.13 8.10
C ARG A 14 -16.07 2.19 7.07
N CYS A 15 -15.11 2.53 6.20
CA CYS A 15 -15.31 3.44 5.08
C CYS A 15 -16.16 2.79 3.98
N THR A 16 -16.90 3.60 3.20
CA THR A 16 -17.83 3.09 2.19
C THR A 16 -17.14 2.48 0.96
N TYR A 17 -15.90 2.87 0.69
CA TYR A 17 -15.10 2.40 -0.44
C TYR A 17 -14.20 1.20 -0.12
N CYS A 18 -13.95 0.92 1.17
CA CYS A 18 -12.92 0.00 1.60
C CYS A 18 -13.30 -1.47 1.33
N ASP A 19 -12.47 -2.18 0.58
CA ASP A 19 -12.55 -3.62 0.31
C ASP A 19 -11.60 -4.48 1.15
N PHE A 20 -10.67 -3.84 1.88
CA PHE A 20 -9.78 -4.57 2.78
C PHE A 20 -10.56 -5.35 3.83
N TYR A 21 -9.98 -6.50 4.23
CA TYR A 21 -10.51 -7.26 5.34
C TYR A 21 -10.37 -6.46 6.63
N THR A 22 -11.48 -5.91 7.11
CA THR A 22 -11.55 -5.10 8.35
C THR A 22 -12.83 -5.36 9.11
N GLU A 23 -12.76 -5.30 10.45
CA GLU A 23 -13.91 -5.47 11.33
C GLU A 23 -13.97 -4.38 12.41
N VAL A 24 -15.19 -4.06 12.83
CA VAL A 24 -15.45 -3.17 13.98
C VAL A 24 -15.69 -4.05 15.23
N ALA A 25 -14.62 -4.68 15.71
CA ALA A 25 -14.68 -5.70 16.75
C ALA A 25 -13.50 -5.59 17.73
N PRO A 26 -13.34 -4.44 18.45
CA PRO A 26 -12.16 -4.17 19.30
C PRO A 26 -12.00 -5.16 20.47
N GLN A 27 -13.06 -5.87 20.86
CA GLN A 27 -12.99 -6.90 21.90
C GLN A 27 -12.05 -8.06 21.56
N PHE A 28 -11.73 -8.27 20.28
CA PHE A 28 -10.82 -9.32 19.85
C PHE A 28 -9.34 -8.88 19.84
N ILE A 29 -9.03 -7.59 20.05
CA ILE A 29 -7.65 -7.09 20.00
C ILE A 29 -6.69 -7.89 20.89
N PRO A 30 -6.96 -8.10 22.20
CA PRO A 30 -6.00 -8.81 23.07
C PRO A 30 -5.69 -10.23 22.56
N VAL A 31 -6.73 -11.00 22.20
CA VAL A 31 -6.55 -12.38 21.73
C VAL A 31 -5.90 -12.43 20.36
N LEU A 32 -6.13 -11.42 19.50
CA LEU A 32 -5.46 -11.32 18.22
C LEU A 32 -3.96 -11.03 18.38
N ILE A 33 -3.58 -10.13 19.30
CA ILE A 33 -2.15 -9.86 19.59
C ILE A 33 -1.43 -11.14 20.03
N ASP A 34 -2.04 -11.93 20.96
CA ASP A 34 -1.49 -13.23 21.34
C ASP A 34 -1.34 -14.19 20.15
N SER A 35 -2.33 -14.18 19.24
CA SER A 35 -2.30 -15.02 18.04
C SER A 35 -1.23 -14.57 17.05
N ILE A 36 -1.04 -13.26 16.85
CA ILE A 36 0.05 -12.66 16.05
C ILE A 36 1.42 -13.10 16.59
N ILE A 37 1.63 -13.00 17.91
CA ILE A 37 2.89 -13.43 18.55
C ILE A 37 3.14 -14.94 18.35
N ARG A 38 2.11 -15.76 18.45
CA ARG A 38 2.21 -17.20 18.16
C ARG A 38 2.53 -17.46 16.69
N GLU A 39 1.88 -16.76 15.75
CA GLU A 39 2.18 -16.89 14.33
C GLU A 39 3.63 -16.52 14.02
N LEU A 40 4.15 -15.42 14.58
CA LEU A 40 5.57 -15.04 14.45
C LEU A 40 6.49 -16.18 14.88
N ASN A 41 6.19 -16.85 16.01
CA ASN A 41 6.94 -18.02 16.46
C ASN A 41 6.84 -19.23 15.52
N ILE A 42 5.65 -19.53 15.00
CA ILE A 42 5.40 -20.62 14.04
C ILE A 42 6.18 -20.39 12.75
N ARG A 43 6.25 -19.15 12.30
CA ARG A 43 6.82 -18.75 11.01
C ARG A 43 8.22 -18.12 11.10
N LYS A 44 8.91 -18.25 12.23
CA LYS A 44 10.23 -17.66 12.47
C LYS A 44 11.29 -18.00 11.41
N ASP A 45 11.18 -19.16 10.78
CA ASP A 45 12.12 -19.65 9.77
C ASP A 45 11.69 -19.30 8.33
N TYR A 46 10.54 -18.61 8.14
CA TYR A 46 9.99 -18.31 6.80
C TYR A 46 10.91 -17.45 5.94
N LEU A 47 11.56 -16.47 6.53
CA LEU A 47 12.48 -15.56 5.84
C LEU A 47 13.92 -16.12 5.77
N GLY A 48 14.16 -17.33 6.28
CA GLY A 48 15.49 -17.93 6.36
C GLY A 48 16.47 -17.02 7.12
N ASN A 49 17.65 -16.80 6.54
CA ASN A 49 18.68 -15.94 7.12
C ASN A 49 18.59 -14.48 6.63
N SER A 50 17.49 -14.07 5.99
CA SER A 50 17.34 -12.71 5.47
C SER A 50 17.23 -11.72 6.62
N GLN A 51 17.96 -10.61 6.52
CA GLN A 51 17.81 -9.49 7.43
C GLN A 51 16.52 -8.72 7.11
N VAL A 52 15.70 -8.43 8.13
CA VAL A 52 14.47 -7.66 8.00
C VAL A 52 14.84 -6.17 7.85
N SER A 53 14.55 -5.61 6.69
CA SER A 53 14.84 -4.21 6.35
C SER A 53 13.63 -3.29 6.50
N THR A 54 12.42 -3.86 6.57
CA THR A 54 11.18 -3.11 6.77
C THR A 54 10.20 -3.84 7.68
N ILE A 55 9.50 -3.10 8.54
CA ILE A 55 8.37 -3.59 9.33
C ILE A 55 7.22 -2.62 9.08
N TYR A 56 6.06 -3.15 8.69
CA TYR A 56 4.91 -2.33 8.33
C TYR A 56 3.66 -2.82 9.06
N PHE A 57 3.05 -1.95 9.84
CA PHE A 57 1.74 -2.17 10.46
C PHE A 57 0.67 -1.49 9.62
N GLY A 58 -0.22 -2.29 9.05
CA GLY A 58 -1.27 -1.81 8.16
C GLY A 58 -2.56 -2.60 8.26
N GLY A 59 -3.45 -2.42 7.28
CA GLY A 59 -4.68 -3.18 7.11
C GLY A 59 -5.94 -2.38 7.41
N GLY A 60 -6.44 -2.45 8.64
CA GLY A 60 -7.56 -1.63 9.09
C GLY A 60 -7.07 -0.26 9.60
N THR A 61 -6.76 -0.20 10.88
CA THR A 61 -6.27 1.02 11.52
C THR A 61 -5.33 0.65 12.67
N PRO A 62 -4.03 0.49 12.43
CA PRO A 62 -3.07 0.12 13.48
C PRO A 62 -3.03 1.10 14.65
N SER A 63 -3.33 2.39 14.44
CA SER A 63 -3.42 3.40 15.50
C SER A 63 -4.52 3.14 16.57
N ILE A 64 -5.29 2.06 16.42
CA ILE A 64 -6.23 1.61 17.47
C ILE A 64 -5.51 0.87 18.60
N LEU A 65 -4.30 0.37 18.36
CA LEU A 65 -3.52 -0.38 19.34
C LEU A 65 -2.92 0.54 20.40
N SER A 66 -2.80 0.03 21.63
CA SER A 66 -2.05 0.71 22.69
C SER A 66 -0.54 0.52 22.53
N ASN A 67 0.23 1.37 23.20
CA ASN A 67 1.70 1.25 23.24
C ASN A 67 2.15 -0.14 23.72
N GLU A 68 1.53 -0.67 24.76
CA GLU A 68 1.86 -2.00 25.31
C GLU A 68 1.63 -3.11 24.29
N GLN A 69 0.56 -2.99 23.46
CA GLN A 69 0.26 -3.97 22.42
C GLN A 69 1.29 -3.94 21.30
N PHE A 70 1.76 -2.76 20.89
CA PHE A 70 2.87 -2.62 19.96
C PHE A 70 4.17 -3.21 20.53
N LEU A 71 4.50 -2.92 21.79
CA LEU A 71 5.70 -3.45 22.46
C LEU A 71 5.71 -4.98 22.46
N LEU A 72 4.58 -5.64 22.77
CA LEU A 72 4.48 -7.11 22.74
C LEU A 72 4.82 -7.68 21.35
N ILE A 73 4.35 -7.04 20.27
CA ILE A 73 4.65 -7.48 18.91
C ILE A 73 6.12 -7.23 18.57
N PHE A 74 6.67 -6.05 18.90
CA PHE A 74 8.07 -5.71 18.67
C PHE A 74 9.01 -6.64 19.42
N ASP A 75 8.74 -6.95 20.69
CA ASP A 75 9.53 -7.89 21.48
C ASP A 75 9.60 -9.27 20.80
N ALA A 76 8.48 -9.74 20.27
CA ALA A 76 8.45 -10.99 19.52
C ALA A 76 9.27 -10.90 18.22
N ILE A 77 9.14 -9.81 17.44
CA ILE A 77 9.88 -9.62 16.20
C ILE A 77 11.39 -9.57 16.46
N TYR A 78 11.84 -8.72 17.39
CA TYR A 78 13.27 -8.57 17.67
C TYR A 78 13.91 -9.82 18.30
N LYS A 79 13.12 -10.62 19.00
CA LYS A 79 13.56 -11.91 19.53
C LYS A 79 13.75 -12.98 18.46
N LEU A 80 12.93 -12.97 17.40
CA LEU A 80 12.84 -14.06 16.43
C LEU A 80 13.56 -13.75 15.11
N PHE A 81 13.71 -12.48 14.76
CA PHE A 81 14.26 -12.05 13.47
C PHE A 81 15.44 -11.08 13.67
N THR A 82 16.38 -11.13 12.72
CA THR A 82 17.47 -10.16 12.65
C THR A 82 16.96 -8.90 11.93
N VAL A 83 16.64 -7.85 12.68
CA VAL A 83 16.18 -6.57 12.14
C VAL A 83 17.39 -5.68 11.86
N ALA A 84 17.40 -4.99 10.71
CA ALA A 84 18.46 -4.04 10.36
C ALA A 84 18.40 -2.81 11.27
N GLU A 85 19.56 -2.26 11.66
CA GLU A 85 19.63 -1.06 12.49
C GLU A 85 18.91 0.14 11.86
N ASN A 86 18.94 0.24 10.53
CA ASN A 86 18.28 1.28 9.75
C ASN A 86 16.97 0.80 9.10
N ALA A 87 16.28 -0.18 9.70
CA ALA A 87 15.01 -0.66 9.18
C ALA A 87 13.98 0.47 9.09
N GLU A 88 13.21 0.50 8.00
CA GLU A 88 12.01 1.35 7.92
C GLU A 88 10.89 0.69 8.72
N ILE A 89 10.38 1.40 9.71
CA ILE A 89 9.31 0.90 10.57
C ILE A 89 8.13 1.86 10.50
N THR A 90 7.09 1.41 9.80
CA THR A 90 5.91 2.22 9.47
C THR A 90 4.68 1.73 10.22
N PHE A 91 3.81 2.66 10.61
CA PHE A 91 2.41 2.34 10.95
C PHE A 91 1.44 3.25 10.20
N GLU A 92 0.28 2.70 9.90
CA GLU A 92 -0.85 3.44 9.36
C GLU A 92 -1.71 4.01 10.49
N ALA A 93 -2.22 5.22 10.28
CA ALA A 93 -3.06 5.91 11.25
C ALA A 93 -4.22 6.66 10.60
N ASN A 94 -5.33 6.74 11.33
CA ASN A 94 -6.36 7.73 11.00
C ASN A 94 -6.02 9.08 11.63
N PRO A 95 -6.35 10.21 10.98
CA PRO A 95 -6.06 11.54 11.51
C PRO A 95 -6.57 11.78 12.93
N ASP A 96 -7.80 11.36 13.22
CA ASP A 96 -8.45 11.54 14.55
C ASP A 96 -7.85 10.68 15.66
N ASP A 97 -6.95 9.75 15.37
CA ASP A 97 -6.20 8.99 16.36
C ASP A 97 -4.87 9.66 16.73
N LEU A 98 -4.35 10.59 15.90
CA LEU A 98 -3.04 11.22 16.07
C LEU A 98 -3.07 12.45 17.00
N THR A 99 -3.55 12.20 18.22
CA THR A 99 -3.50 13.21 19.30
C THR A 99 -2.06 13.36 19.84
N PRO A 100 -1.71 14.53 20.44
CA PRO A 100 -0.41 14.68 21.08
C PRO A 100 -0.11 13.59 22.12
N GLU A 101 -1.12 13.14 22.88
CA GLU A 101 -0.98 12.11 23.90
C GLU A 101 -0.67 10.74 23.28
N PHE A 102 -1.37 10.37 22.20
CA PHE A 102 -1.10 9.12 21.49
C PHE A 102 0.31 9.13 20.90
N LEU A 103 0.69 10.22 20.21
CA LEU A 103 2.02 10.35 19.61
C LEU A 103 3.13 10.33 20.67
N ALA A 104 2.92 10.97 21.82
CA ALA A 104 3.86 10.91 22.93
C ALA A 104 4.01 9.48 23.47
N SER A 105 2.94 8.67 23.49
CA SER A 105 2.99 7.28 23.93
C SER A 105 3.84 6.39 23.02
N LEU A 106 4.03 6.77 21.75
CA LEU A 106 4.84 6.03 20.77
C LEU A 106 6.34 6.32 20.86
N HIS A 107 6.78 7.26 21.71
CA HIS A 107 8.17 7.73 21.75
C HIS A 107 9.20 6.60 22.04
N GLU A 108 8.80 5.58 22.80
CA GLU A 108 9.66 4.43 23.12
C GLU A 108 9.62 3.33 22.05
N LEU A 109 8.74 3.46 21.04
CA LEU A 109 8.58 2.49 19.96
C LEU A 109 9.50 2.86 18.79
N PRO A 110 9.99 1.88 18.04
CA PRO A 110 10.96 2.11 16.97
C PRO A 110 10.35 2.65 15.66
N PHE A 111 9.16 3.23 15.70
CA PHE A 111 8.54 3.82 14.52
C PHE A 111 9.33 5.02 14.00
N ASN A 112 9.68 4.99 12.71
CA ASN A 112 10.41 6.08 12.05
C ASN A 112 9.68 6.61 10.79
N ARG A 113 8.53 6.03 10.44
CA ARG A 113 7.67 6.47 9.35
C ARG A 113 6.20 6.33 9.78
N ILE A 114 5.36 7.28 9.36
CA ILE A 114 3.91 7.24 9.56
C ILE A 114 3.19 7.44 8.23
N SER A 115 2.12 6.66 7.97
CA SER A 115 1.19 6.89 6.86
C SER A 115 -0.17 7.31 7.41
N ILE A 116 -0.64 8.48 7.00
CA ILE A 116 -1.86 9.08 7.53
C ILE A 116 -2.95 9.03 6.47
N GLY A 117 -3.98 8.22 6.71
CA GLY A 117 -5.11 8.05 5.81
C GLY A 117 -6.04 9.26 5.80
N ILE A 118 -5.67 10.36 5.16
CA ILE A 118 -6.46 11.58 5.07
C ILE A 118 -7.62 11.41 4.08
N GLN A 119 -7.35 10.90 2.91
CA GLN A 119 -8.25 10.65 1.78
C GLN A 119 -8.76 11.92 1.09
N SER A 120 -9.17 12.94 1.82
CA SER A 120 -9.64 14.22 1.30
C SER A 120 -9.49 15.32 2.36
N PHE A 121 -9.32 16.57 1.92
CA PHE A 121 -9.41 17.78 2.75
C PHE A 121 -10.77 18.50 2.57
N ASP A 122 -11.78 17.83 1.99
CA ASP A 122 -13.15 18.35 1.90
C ASP A 122 -14.08 17.55 2.82
N ASP A 123 -14.72 18.21 3.78
CA ASP A 123 -15.61 17.56 4.75
C ASP A 123 -16.83 16.88 4.10
N LYS A 124 -17.25 17.35 2.91
CA LYS A 124 -18.35 16.72 2.18
C LYS A 124 -17.90 15.37 1.60
N ASP A 125 -16.69 15.32 1.05
CA ASP A 125 -16.10 14.08 0.55
C ASP A 125 -15.88 13.11 1.68
N LEU A 126 -15.24 13.54 2.78
CA LEU A 126 -15.01 12.74 3.97
C LEU A 126 -16.33 12.12 4.51
N LYS A 127 -17.37 12.91 4.58
CA LYS A 127 -18.70 12.44 4.99
C LYS A 127 -19.30 11.39 4.03
N ARG A 128 -19.14 11.60 2.71
CA ARG A 128 -19.64 10.64 1.68
C ARG A 128 -18.96 9.29 1.78
N ILE A 129 -17.65 9.29 2.01
CA ILE A 129 -16.87 8.06 2.13
C ILE A 129 -16.86 7.50 3.55
N ASN A 130 -17.67 8.06 4.46
CA ASN A 130 -17.83 7.64 5.84
C ASN A 130 -16.54 7.70 6.67
N ARG A 131 -15.74 8.79 6.49
CA ARG A 131 -14.59 9.08 7.36
C ARG A 131 -15.04 9.74 8.64
N ARG A 132 -14.29 9.50 9.74
CA ARG A 132 -14.61 10.02 11.09
C ARG A 132 -14.04 11.39 11.33
N HIS A 133 -12.90 11.70 10.73
CA HIS A 133 -12.19 12.96 10.89
C HIS A 133 -12.73 14.05 9.96
N THR A 134 -12.42 15.28 10.29
CA THR A 134 -12.66 16.49 9.47
C THR A 134 -11.36 16.90 8.77
N SER A 135 -11.49 17.83 7.80
CA SER A 135 -10.34 18.45 7.13
C SER A 135 -9.40 19.14 8.11
N GLU A 136 -9.92 19.82 9.13
CA GLU A 136 -9.14 20.46 10.19
C GLU A 136 -8.33 19.42 11.00
N GLN A 137 -8.97 18.31 11.38
CA GLN A 137 -8.30 17.22 12.08
C GLN A 137 -7.21 16.55 11.22
N ALA A 138 -7.41 16.49 9.89
CA ALA A 138 -6.38 15.99 8.98
C ALA A 138 -5.12 16.86 8.98
N GLU A 139 -5.28 18.17 8.93
CA GLU A 139 -4.16 19.12 9.05
C GLU A 139 -3.48 19.05 10.42
N GLU A 140 -4.27 19.03 11.49
CA GLU A 140 -3.74 18.92 12.86
C GLU A 140 -2.96 17.64 13.07
N ALA A 141 -3.41 16.51 12.53
CA ALA A 141 -2.74 15.23 12.61
C ALA A 141 -1.31 15.29 12.04
N VAL A 142 -1.13 15.89 10.85
CA VAL A 142 0.19 16.08 10.26
C VAL A 142 1.05 16.99 11.13
N LYS A 143 0.53 18.12 11.59
CA LYS A 143 1.25 19.06 12.47
C LYS A 143 1.65 18.41 13.81
N ASN A 144 0.78 17.56 14.36
CA ASN A 144 1.07 16.83 15.60
C ASN A 144 2.16 15.77 15.39
N ALA A 145 2.12 15.02 14.28
CA ALA A 145 3.17 14.08 13.93
C ALA A 145 4.54 14.77 13.76
N GLN A 146 4.58 15.94 13.09
CA GLN A 146 5.79 16.75 12.95
C GLN A 146 6.32 17.22 14.31
N LYS A 147 5.44 17.73 15.19
CA LYS A 147 5.82 18.16 16.56
C LYS A 147 6.32 17.00 17.41
N ALA A 148 5.82 15.79 17.18
CA ALA A 148 6.27 14.57 17.85
C ALA A 148 7.61 14.04 17.29
N GLY A 149 8.19 14.69 16.26
CA GLY A 149 9.51 14.36 15.72
C GLY A 149 9.49 13.41 14.52
N PHE A 150 8.32 13.05 13.97
CA PHE A 150 8.28 12.28 12.73
C PHE A 150 8.76 13.13 11.56
N GLY A 151 9.91 12.74 10.99
CA GLY A 151 10.50 13.37 9.80
C GLY A 151 10.22 12.64 8.51
N ASN A 152 9.48 11.52 8.54
CA ASN A 152 9.03 10.74 7.36
C ASN A 152 7.53 10.50 7.46
N ILE A 153 6.78 11.43 6.90
CA ILE A 153 5.31 11.44 6.93
C ILE A 153 4.77 11.22 5.53
N SER A 154 3.94 10.19 5.39
CA SER A 154 3.11 9.93 4.22
C SER A 154 1.68 10.36 4.49
N ILE A 155 1.02 10.90 3.48
CA ILE A 155 -0.44 11.06 3.49
C ILE A 155 -1.05 10.30 2.33
N ASP A 156 -2.22 9.73 2.57
CA ASP A 156 -2.97 9.03 1.54
C ASP A 156 -4.15 9.91 1.10
N LEU A 157 -4.31 10.06 -0.21
CA LEU A 157 -5.38 10.82 -0.86
C LEU A 157 -6.14 9.94 -1.86
N ILE A 158 -7.40 10.25 -2.09
CA ILE A 158 -8.22 9.61 -3.12
C ILE A 158 -8.75 10.69 -4.07
N TYR A 159 -8.47 10.54 -5.37
CA TYR A 159 -9.07 11.36 -6.41
C TYR A 159 -10.18 10.61 -7.15
N GLY A 160 -11.06 11.34 -7.81
CA GLY A 160 -12.24 10.77 -8.46
C GLY A 160 -13.34 10.36 -7.49
N LEU A 161 -13.38 10.97 -6.31
CA LEU A 161 -14.48 10.79 -5.37
C LEU A 161 -15.80 11.25 -6.00
N PRO A 162 -16.96 10.66 -5.64
CA PRO A 162 -18.25 11.06 -6.22
C PRO A 162 -18.47 12.56 -6.13
N PHE A 163 -18.82 13.19 -7.24
CA PHE A 163 -19.03 14.65 -7.40
C PHE A 163 -17.76 15.51 -7.26
N GLN A 164 -16.57 14.92 -7.18
CA GLN A 164 -15.32 15.70 -7.11
C GLN A 164 -15.04 16.39 -8.44
N THR A 165 -14.73 17.66 -8.40
CA THR A 165 -14.35 18.46 -9.57
C THR A 165 -12.82 18.58 -9.68
N MET A 166 -12.33 18.97 -10.89
CA MET A 166 -10.92 19.28 -11.12
C MET A 166 -10.43 20.41 -10.19
N GLU A 167 -11.23 21.43 -9.97
CA GLU A 167 -10.90 22.54 -9.07
C GLU A 167 -10.74 22.04 -7.62
N ALA A 168 -11.73 21.30 -7.11
CA ALA A 168 -11.68 20.73 -5.77
C ALA A 168 -10.46 19.81 -5.58
N TRP A 169 -10.13 18.99 -6.58
CA TRP A 169 -8.91 18.16 -6.54
C TRP A 169 -7.64 19.02 -6.52
N GLY A 170 -7.61 20.10 -7.33
CA GLY A 170 -6.50 21.04 -7.34
C GLY A 170 -6.25 21.69 -5.99
N ASP A 171 -7.32 22.10 -5.29
CA ASP A 171 -7.26 22.71 -3.95
C ASP A 171 -6.75 21.68 -2.90
N GLN A 172 -7.18 20.43 -2.99
CA GLN A 172 -6.70 19.36 -2.10
C GLN A 172 -5.21 19.08 -2.27
N LEU A 173 -4.72 19.09 -3.50
CA LEU A 173 -3.29 18.96 -3.78
C LEU A 173 -2.49 20.12 -3.23
N ASP A 174 -2.99 21.35 -3.38
CA ASP A 174 -2.33 22.55 -2.84
C ASP A 174 -2.27 22.51 -1.32
N MET A 175 -3.35 22.06 -0.68
CA MET A 175 -3.37 21.83 0.78
C MET A 175 -2.33 20.80 1.18
N ALA A 176 -2.35 19.60 0.57
CA ALA A 176 -1.40 18.53 0.83
C ALA A 176 0.07 18.99 0.71
N LEU A 177 0.39 19.67 -0.38
CA LEU A 177 1.73 20.17 -0.68
C LEU A 177 2.16 21.37 0.20
N SER A 178 1.24 21.99 0.93
CA SER A 178 1.53 23.02 1.93
C SER A 178 2.00 22.45 3.28
N LEU A 179 1.71 21.18 3.58
CA LEU A 179 1.93 20.55 4.89
C LEU A 179 3.37 20.10 5.15
N GLN A 180 4.31 20.33 4.21
CA GLN A 180 5.72 19.96 4.34
C GLN A 180 5.94 18.46 4.67
N ILE A 181 5.17 17.60 4.01
CA ILE A 181 5.29 16.14 4.07
C ILE A 181 6.33 15.63 3.10
N GLN A 182 6.77 14.38 3.27
CA GLN A 182 7.83 13.78 2.45
C GLN A 182 7.30 12.79 1.42
N HIS A 183 6.05 12.30 1.58
CA HIS A 183 5.47 11.26 0.73
C HIS A 183 3.97 11.49 0.56
N ILE A 184 3.46 11.17 -0.62
CA ILE A 184 2.03 11.19 -0.95
C ILE A 184 1.70 9.86 -1.63
N SER A 185 0.67 9.17 -1.12
CA SER A 185 -0.03 8.12 -1.86
C SER A 185 -1.32 8.73 -2.41
N ALA A 186 -1.52 8.71 -3.73
CA ALA A 186 -2.74 9.20 -4.34
C ALA A 186 -3.36 8.12 -5.23
N TYR A 187 -4.54 7.67 -4.83
CA TYR A 187 -5.24 6.56 -5.48
C TYR A 187 -6.44 7.07 -6.26
N GLY A 188 -6.59 6.65 -7.52
CA GLY A 188 -7.84 6.80 -8.24
C GLY A 188 -8.92 5.92 -7.60
N LEU A 189 -10.09 6.47 -7.33
CA LEU A 189 -11.18 5.71 -6.73
C LEU A 189 -11.60 4.55 -7.63
N THR A 190 -11.58 3.35 -7.08
CA THR A 190 -12.18 2.14 -7.67
C THR A 190 -13.45 1.76 -6.95
N TYR A 191 -14.40 1.17 -7.68
CA TYR A 191 -15.69 0.75 -7.13
C TYR A 191 -15.69 -0.77 -6.98
N GLU A 192 -15.08 -1.25 -5.88
CA GLU A 192 -14.92 -2.69 -5.63
C GLU A 192 -16.25 -3.35 -5.27
N GLU A 193 -16.55 -4.46 -5.93
CA GLU A 193 -17.78 -5.23 -5.73
C GLU A 193 -17.97 -5.62 -4.26
N GLY A 194 -19.18 -5.48 -3.76
CA GLY A 194 -19.52 -5.77 -2.37
C GLY A 194 -19.39 -4.58 -1.42
N THR A 195 -18.66 -3.51 -1.79
CA THR A 195 -18.56 -2.29 -0.98
C THR A 195 -19.88 -1.50 -0.96
N VAL A 196 -20.02 -0.63 0.03
CA VAL A 196 -21.20 0.25 0.12
C VAL A 196 -21.22 1.23 -1.06
N LEU A 197 -20.05 1.76 -1.42
CA LEU A 197 -19.92 2.74 -2.49
C LEU A 197 -20.25 2.11 -3.86
N TRP A 198 -19.82 0.87 -4.12
CA TRP A 198 -20.20 0.11 -5.31
C TRP A 198 -21.72 -0.06 -5.41
N LYS A 199 -22.38 -0.46 -4.30
CA LYS A 199 -23.84 -0.57 -4.25
C LYS A 199 -24.56 0.73 -4.51
N GLN A 200 -24.00 1.86 -4.05
CA GLN A 200 -24.55 3.19 -4.31
C GLN A 200 -24.45 3.55 -5.80
N ARG A 201 -23.33 3.22 -6.46
CA ARG A 201 -23.13 3.38 -7.91
C ARG A 201 -24.15 2.57 -8.70
N GLU A 202 -24.25 1.27 -8.42
CA GLU A 202 -25.19 0.38 -9.13
C GLU A 202 -26.66 0.81 -8.99
N ASN A 203 -27.00 1.46 -7.86
CA ASN A 203 -28.34 1.99 -7.62
C ASN A 203 -28.53 3.44 -8.13
N GLY A 204 -27.57 4.02 -8.84
CA GLY A 204 -27.64 5.40 -9.36
C GLY A 204 -27.76 6.48 -8.27
N LYS A 205 -27.26 6.22 -7.05
CA LYS A 205 -27.32 7.14 -5.92
C LYS A 205 -26.17 8.13 -5.85
N ILE A 206 -25.13 7.90 -6.62
CA ILE A 206 -23.94 8.74 -6.70
C ILE A 206 -23.60 9.03 -8.16
N GLU A 207 -23.04 10.19 -8.40
CA GLU A 207 -22.46 10.56 -9.69
C GLU A 207 -20.98 10.14 -9.69
N VAL A 208 -20.63 9.33 -10.68
CA VAL A 208 -19.26 8.83 -10.88
C VAL A 208 -18.48 9.84 -11.71
N VAL A 209 -17.26 10.10 -11.34
CA VAL A 209 -16.36 10.93 -12.15
C VAL A 209 -16.00 10.16 -13.42
N ASP A 210 -16.07 10.81 -14.57
CA ASP A 210 -15.74 10.23 -15.87
C ASP A 210 -14.24 9.84 -15.95
N ASP A 211 -13.93 8.76 -16.66
CA ASP A 211 -12.55 8.26 -16.79
C ASP A 211 -11.61 9.29 -17.42
N LEU A 212 -12.10 10.12 -18.36
CA LEU A 212 -11.29 11.18 -18.94
C LEU A 212 -10.94 12.25 -17.90
N VAL A 213 -11.90 12.60 -17.03
CA VAL A 213 -11.66 13.54 -15.92
C VAL A 213 -10.70 12.92 -14.88
N MET A 214 -10.84 11.62 -14.59
CA MET A 214 -9.89 10.90 -13.73
C MET A 214 -8.46 10.97 -14.27
N ASN A 215 -8.30 10.81 -15.58
CA ASN A 215 -7.00 10.94 -16.25
C ASN A 215 -6.44 12.36 -16.13
N GLU A 216 -7.28 13.39 -16.33
CA GLU A 216 -6.88 14.79 -16.15
C GLU A 216 -6.49 15.09 -14.69
N MET A 217 -7.21 14.52 -13.71
CA MET A 217 -6.87 14.63 -12.28
C MET A 217 -5.48 14.02 -11.99
N TYR A 218 -5.16 12.89 -12.60
CA TYR A 218 -3.84 12.27 -12.47
C TYR A 218 -2.73 13.13 -13.08
N LEU A 219 -2.95 13.69 -14.28
CA LEU A 219 -1.99 14.60 -14.91
C LEU A 219 -1.77 15.87 -14.09
N LEU A 220 -2.83 16.45 -13.53
CA LEU A 220 -2.73 17.60 -12.62
C LEU A 220 -1.91 17.26 -11.37
N LEU A 221 -2.09 16.06 -10.80
CA LEU A 221 -1.28 15.58 -9.69
C LEU A 221 0.20 15.57 -10.07
N LEU A 222 0.57 14.92 -11.20
CA LEU A 222 1.96 14.85 -11.66
C LEU A 222 2.60 16.23 -11.82
N ASP A 223 1.88 17.19 -12.39
CA ASP A 223 2.37 18.55 -12.58
C ASP A 223 2.62 19.27 -11.25
N LYS A 224 1.65 19.20 -10.32
CA LYS A 224 1.76 19.88 -9.02
C LYS A 224 2.87 19.31 -8.13
N ILE A 225 2.99 17.98 -8.05
CA ILE A 225 4.02 17.33 -7.21
C ILE A 225 5.43 17.61 -7.74
N LYS A 226 5.60 17.64 -9.08
CA LYS A 226 6.89 17.95 -9.72
C LYS A 226 7.39 19.34 -9.36
N ILE A 227 6.50 20.35 -9.31
CA ILE A 227 6.85 21.72 -8.91
C ILE A 227 7.40 21.76 -7.48
N LYS A 228 6.96 20.85 -6.61
CA LYS A 228 7.38 20.75 -5.21
C LYS A 228 8.55 19.79 -4.99
N GLY A 229 9.13 19.22 -6.06
CA GLY A 229 10.29 18.35 -6.00
C GLY A 229 9.98 16.89 -5.64
N PHE A 230 8.71 16.48 -5.65
CA PHE A 230 8.35 15.08 -5.52
C PHE A 230 8.60 14.34 -6.84
N GLU A 231 8.96 13.08 -6.72
CA GLU A 231 9.16 12.15 -7.83
C GLU A 231 8.13 11.02 -7.75
N ALA A 232 7.50 10.70 -8.89
CA ALA A 232 6.70 9.49 -9.02
C ALA A 232 7.65 8.29 -9.08
N TYR A 233 7.66 7.43 -8.08
CA TYR A 233 8.49 6.23 -8.12
C TYR A 233 7.69 4.97 -8.52
N GLU A 234 6.36 5.04 -8.44
CA GLU A 234 5.43 4.11 -9.06
C GLU A 234 4.09 4.84 -9.34
N ILE A 235 3.06 4.12 -9.81
CA ILE A 235 1.81 4.71 -10.34
C ILE A 235 1.09 5.61 -9.31
N SER A 236 1.04 5.20 -8.05
CA SER A 236 0.20 5.84 -7.02
C SER A 236 1.00 6.49 -5.90
N ASN A 237 2.33 6.32 -5.85
CA ASN A 237 3.16 6.81 -4.77
C ASN A 237 4.24 7.77 -5.25
N PHE A 238 4.33 8.89 -4.54
CA PHE A 238 5.17 10.04 -4.87
C PHE A 238 5.94 10.47 -3.63
N ALA A 239 7.24 10.72 -3.77
CA ALA A 239 8.08 11.06 -2.65
C ALA A 239 9.11 12.13 -3.00
N LEU A 240 9.55 12.88 -2.00
CA LEU A 240 10.81 13.62 -2.10
C LEU A 240 11.98 12.63 -2.24
N PRO A 241 13.12 13.03 -2.83
CA PRO A 241 14.31 12.19 -2.88
C PRO A 241 14.63 11.58 -1.52
N ASP A 242 14.96 10.28 -1.51
CA ASP A 242 15.28 9.47 -0.32
C ASP A 242 14.10 9.14 0.64
N TYR A 243 12.86 9.55 0.32
CA TYR A 243 11.66 9.29 1.13
C TYR A 243 10.68 8.30 0.51
N GLN A 244 11.09 7.58 -0.53
CA GLN A 244 10.28 6.48 -1.08
C GLN A 244 10.01 5.44 0.02
N SER A 245 8.77 4.93 0.12
CA SER A 245 8.47 3.83 1.03
C SER A 245 9.30 2.60 0.66
N ARG A 246 10.20 2.20 1.54
CA ARG A 246 11.05 1.03 1.31
C ARG A 246 10.24 -0.26 1.35
N HIS A 247 9.20 -0.30 2.19
CA HIS A 247 8.32 -1.46 2.28
C HIS A 247 7.51 -1.64 0.98
N ASN A 248 6.87 -0.57 0.46
CA ASN A 248 6.14 -0.63 -0.80
C ASN A 248 7.07 -0.93 -1.98
N SER A 249 8.27 -0.30 -1.99
CA SER A 249 9.28 -0.56 -3.02
C SER A 249 9.77 -2.01 -3.04
N ALA A 250 9.81 -2.69 -1.88
CA ALA A 250 10.17 -4.10 -1.80
C ALA A 250 9.16 -5.01 -2.53
N TYR A 251 7.86 -4.70 -2.48
CA TYR A 251 6.85 -5.42 -3.28
C TYR A 251 7.10 -5.28 -4.78
N TRP A 252 7.39 -4.06 -5.24
CA TRP A 252 7.68 -3.79 -6.66
C TRP A 252 8.98 -4.46 -7.13
N LYS A 253 9.93 -4.69 -6.21
CA LYS A 253 11.19 -5.41 -6.47
C LYS A 253 11.08 -6.91 -6.26
N GLN A 254 9.90 -7.42 -5.95
CA GLN A 254 9.64 -8.84 -5.66
C GLN A 254 10.57 -9.39 -4.55
N GLU A 255 10.90 -8.56 -3.56
CA GLU A 255 11.63 -9.00 -2.38
C GLU A 255 10.74 -9.87 -1.47
N PRO A 256 11.29 -10.90 -0.81
CA PRO A 256 10.50 -11.75 0.08
C PRO A 256 9.96 -10.96 1.27
N TYR A 257 8.74 -11.29 1.68
CA TYR A 257 8.14 -10.73 2.88
C TYR A 257 7.23 -11.72 3.59
N LEU A 258 7.11 -11.53 4.89
CA LEU A 258 6.26 -12.29 5.79
C LEU A 258 5.09 -11.44 6.24
N GLY A 259 3.88 -11.80 5.85
CA GLY A 259 2.65 -11.22 6.37
C GLY A 259 2.11 -12.01 7.55
N ILE A 260 1.74 -11.31 8.60
CA ILE A 260 1.25 -11.84 9.88
C ILE A 260 -0.12 -11.24 10.18
N GLY A 261 -1.03 -12.05 10.70
CA GLY A 261 -2.39 -11.65 11.01
C GLY A 261 -3.42 -12.12 9.97
N PRO A 262 -4.74 -12.01 10.27
CA PRO A 262 -5.80 -12.43 9.36
C PRO A 262 -5.72 -11.73 8.01
N SER A 263 -5.94 -12.45 6.90
CA SER A 263 -5.87 -11.92 5.54
C SER A 263 -4.48 -11.43 5.09
N ALA A 264 -3.43 -11.51 5.91
CA ALA A 264 -2.09 -11.09 5.52
C ALA A 264 -1.51 -12.03 4.45
N HIS A 265 -0.85 -11.43 3.46
CA HIS A 265 -0.15 -12.16 2.40
C HIS A 265 1.33 -12.28 2.71
N SER A 266 1.98 -13.34 2.21
CA SER A 266 3.42 -13.55 2.28
C SER A 266 3.94 -14.02 0.93
N TYR A 267 5.21 -13.74 0.65
CA TYR A 267 5.87 -14.07 -0.60
C TYR A 267 7.32 -14.49 -0.35
N ASP A 268 7.74 -15.60 -0.96
CA ASP A 268 9.09 -16.18 -0.82
C ASP A 268 9.82 -16.34 -2.17
N VAL A 269 9.41 -15.58 -3.20
CA VAL A 269 9.89 -15.60 -4.60
C VAL A 269 9.32 -16.78 -5.41
N VAL A 270 9.08 -17.93 -4.79
CA VAL A 270 8.60 -19.15 -5.48
C VAL A 270 7.17 -19.51 -5.11
N SER A 271 6.65 -18.94 -4.05
CA SER A 271 5.27 -19.16 -3.62
C SER A 271 4.65 -17.91 -3.02
N ARG A 272 3.32 -17.88 -3.05
CA ARG A 272 2.49 -16.93 -2.29
C ARG A 272 1.72 -17.67 -1.23
N GLN A 273 1.47 -16.99 -0.12
CA GLN A 273 0.61 -17.48 0.94
C GLN A 273 -0.33 -16.36 1.39
N TRP A 274 -1.52 -16.70 1.81
CA TRP A 274 -2.46 -15.76 2.42
C TRP A 274 -3.18 -16.42 3.59
N ASN A 275 -3.26 -15.68 4.69
CA ASN A 275 -3.90 -16.14 5.91
C ASN A 275 -5.42 -16.08 5.77
N ILE A 276 -6.13 -16.88 6.56
CA ILE A 276 -7.60 -16.87 6.64
C ILE A 276 -8.11 -15.45 6.90
N ALA A 277 -9.04 -14.96 6.05
CA ALA A 277 -9.68 -13.65 6.17
C ALA A 277 -10.89 -13.72 7.13
N SER A 278 -10.66 -14.17 8.36
CA SER A 278 -11.63 -14.25 9.45
C SER A 278 -10.89 -14.19 10.79
N ILE A 279 -11.13 -13.17 11.61
CA ILE A 279 -10.49 -13.03 12.92
C ILE A 279 -10.73 -14.29 13.79
N THR A 280 -11.97 -14.75 13.86
CA THR A 280 -12.35 -15.88 14.71
C THR A 280 -11.76 -17.19 14.25
N ASP A 281 -11.76 -17.46 12.94
CA ASP A 281 -11.21 -18.70 12.38
C ASP A 281 -9.69 -18.70 12.42
N TYR A 282 -9.05 -17.55 12.16
CA TYR A 282 -7.61 -17.38 12.30
C TYR A 282 -7.17 -17.64 13.75
N ILE A 283 -7.78 -17.00 14.76
CA ILE A 283 -7.48 -17.21 16.18
C ILE A 283 -7.67 -18.69 16.55
N LYS A 284 -8.76 -19.30 16.11
CA LYS A 284 -9.04 -20.72 16.37
C LYS A 284 -7.97 -21.64 15.77
N ALA A 285 -7.59 -21.39 14.52
CA ALA A 285 -6.61 -22.20 13.83
C ALA A 285 -5.21 -22.09 14.49
N ILE A 286 -4.76 -20.88 14.81
CA ILE A 286 -3.51 -20.63 15.55
C ILE A 286 -3.53 -21.36 16.92
N ASN A 287 -4.63 -21.25 17.67
CA ASN A 287 -4.73 -21.85 19.01
C ASN A 287 -4.76 -23.38 18.98
N SER A 288 -5.29 -23.98 17.90
CA SER A 288 -5.35 -25.44 17.75
C SER A 288 -4.16 -26.02 16.94
N ASN A 289 -3.17 -25.21 16.59
CA ASN A 289 -2.06 -25.58 15.69
C ASN A 289 -2.56 -26.18 14.36
N SER A 290 -3.69 -25.69 13.86
CA SER A 290 -4.23 -26.10 12.57
C SER A 290 -3.70 -25.17 11.45
N VAL A 291 -3.91 -25.58 10.19
CA VAL A 291 -3.57 -24.75 9.04
C VAL A 291 -4.42 -23.46 9.06
N PHE A 292 -3.77 -22.30 8.97
CA PHE A 292 -4.38 -20.98 9.01
C PHE A 292 -4.11 -20.16 7.76
N TYR A 293 -3.48 -20.73 6.76
CA TYR A 293 -3.15 -20.08 5.49
C TYR A 293 -3.36 -21.03 4.32
N GLU A 294 -3.54 -20.46 3.14
CA GLU A 294 -3.44 -21.13 1.85
C GLU A 294 -2.08 -20.81 1.21
N ARG A 295 -1.60 -21.70 0.31
CA ARG A 295 -0.34 -21.55 -0.40
C ARG A 295 -0.51 -21.92 -1.87
N GLU A 296 0.07 -21.08 -2.72
CA GLU A 296 0.19 -21.28 -4.16
C GLU A 296 1.68 -21.34 -4.55
N GLU A 297 2.07 -22.36 -5.28
CA GLU A 297 3.40 -22.42 -5.90
C GLU A 297 3.34 -21.76 -7.27
N LEU A 298 4.27 -20.83 -7.52
CA LEU A 298 4.28 -20.03 -8.73
C LEU A 298 5.00 -20.76 -9.87
N SER A 299 4.30 -20.99 -10.97
CA SER A 299 4.91 -21.46 -12.21
C SER A 299 5.86 -20.40 -12.80
N LEU A 300 6.61 -20.76 -13.83
CA LEU A 300 7.44 -19.79 -14.56
C LEU A 300 6.60 -18.66 -15.19
N ASN A 301 5.42 -19.00 -15.72
CA ASN A 301 4.52 -18.01 -16.31
C ASN A 301 3.95 -17.07 -15.25
N ASP A 302 3.58 -17.56 -14.06
CA ASP A 302 3.10 -16.73 -12.95
C ASP A 302 4.16 -15.72 -12.53
N ARG A 303 5.40 -16.17 -12.32
CA ARG A 303 6.52 -15.30 -11.96
C ARG A 303 6.86 -14.28 -13.06
N TYR A 304 6.77 -14.69 -14.33
CA TYR A 304 6.93 -13.80 -15.46
C TYR A 304 5.83 -12.73 -15.49
N ASN A 305 4.57 -13.13 -15.33
CA ASN A 305 3.43 -12.21 -15.31
C ASN A 305 3.54 -11.21 -14.15
N ASP A 306 3.95 -11.68 -12.98
CA ASP A 306 4.23 -10.81 -11.84
C ASP A 306 5.35 -9.82 -12.13
N PHE A 307 6.46 -10.29 -12.72
CA PHE A 307 7.57 -9.42 -13.08
C PHE A 307 7.15 -8.31 -14.05
N ILE A 308 6.38 -8.66 -15.10
CA ILE A 308 5.81 -7.67 -16.03
C ILE A 308 4.94 -6.66 -15.28
N MET A 309 4.01 -7.16 -14.44
CA MET A 309 3.03 -6.35 -13.73
C MET A 309 3.70 -5.35 -12.79
N VAL A 310 4.65 -5.78 -11.99
CA VAL A 310 5.29 -4.90 -11.00
C VAL A 310 6.30 -3.96 -11.65
N SER A 311 7.10 -4.43 -12.62
CA SER A 311 8.16 -3.63 -13.22
C SER A 311 7.62 -2.45 -14.02
N LEU A 312 6.58 -2.66 -14.84
CA LEU A 312 6.01 -1.60 -15.68
C LEU A 312 5.23 -0.54 -14.87
N ARG A 313 4.84 -0.83 -13.64
CA ARG A 313 4.17 0.14 -12.76
C ARG A 313 5.13 1.04 -11.99
N THR A 314 6.43 0.84 -12.15
CA THR A 314 7.46 1.67 -11.50
C THR A 314 8.16 2.60 -12.48
N SER A 315 8.71 3.69 -11.98
CA SER A 315 9.54 4.61 -12.77
C SER A 315 10.88 3.98 -13.20
N GLU A 316 11.36 2.94 -12.50
CA GLU A 316 12.53 2.17 -12.92
C GLU A 316 12.28 1.40 -14.22
N GLY A 317 11.03 0.93 -14.41
CA GLY A 317 10.61 0.19 -15.60
C GLY A 317 11.11 -1.25 -15.62
N LEU A 318 10.75 -1.96 -16.69
CA LEU A 318 11.09 -3.35 -16.93
C LEU A 318 12.47 -3.45 -17.57
N ASP A 319 13.42 -4.09 -16.88
CA ASP A 319 14.76 -4.37 -17.38
C ASP A 319 14.75 -5.62 -18.28
N VAL A 320 15.02 -5.43 -19.58
CA VAL A 320 14.97 -6.51 -20.58
C VAL A 320 16.05 -7.57 -20.32
N LYS A 321 17.22 -7.17 -19.78
CA LYS A 321 18.31 -8.13 -19.50
C LYS A 321 17.95 -9.02 -18.29
N ILE A 322 17.33 -8.43 -17.26
CA ILE A 322 16.84 -9.20 -16.11
C ILE A 322 15.75 -10.17 -16.57
N MET A 323 14.81 -9.70 -17.38
CA MET A 323 13.74 -10.53 -17.94
C MET A 323 14.30 -11.72 -18.73
N GLU A 324 15.25 -11.48 -19.63
CA GLU A 324 15.88 -12.54 -20.46
C GLU A 324 16.64 -13.55 -19.59
N LYS A 325 17.38 -13.04 -18.58
CA LYS A 325 18.17 -13.88 -17.67
C LYS A 325 17.27 -14.79 -16.82
N ASP A 326 16.17 -14.26 -16.26
CA ASP A 326 15.38 -14.95 -15.25
C ASP A 326 14.25 -15.79 -15.85
N PHE A 327 13.75 -15.44 -17.05
CA PHE A 327 12.62 -16.10 -17.73
C PHE A 327 12.97 -16.70 -19.08
N GLY A 328 14.17 -16.47 -19.59
CA GLY A 328 14.68 -17.01 -20.85
C GLY A 328 14.28 -16.22 -22.09
N PRO A 329 14.93 -16.52 -23.24
CA PRO A 329 14.78 -15.74 -24.48
C PRO A 329 13.39 -15.87 -25.11
N GLU A 330 12.65 -16.95 -24.84
CA GLU A 330 11.31 -17.15 -25.41
C GLU A 330 10.30 -16.16 -24.82
N LEU A 331 10.22 -16.04 -23.48
CA LEU A 331 9.32 -15.10 -22.81
C LEU A 331 9.76 -13.66 -23.05
N ALA A 332 11.06 -13.39 -23.08
CA ALA A 332 11.59 -12.07 -23.43
C ALA A 332 11.21 -11.67 -24.87
N GLY A 333 11.37 -12.58 -25.83
CA GLY A 333 10.96 -12.36 -27.23
C GLY A 333 9.45 -12.13 -27.36
N TYR A 334 8.65 -12.88 -26.61
CA TYR A 334 7.17 -12.70 -26.55
C TYR A 334 6.83 -11.29 -26.06
N CYS A 335 7.42 -10.85 -24.95
CA CYS A 335 7.20 -9.50 -24.41
C CYS A 335 7.57 -8.42 -25.45
N LEU A 336 8.78 -8.49 -26.01
CA LEU A 336 9.29 -7.50 -26.97
C LEU A 336 8.46 -7.43 -28.25
N GLN A 337 7.91 -8.55 -28.70
CA GLN A 337 7.02 -8.57 -29.85
C GLN A 337 5.69 -7.88 -29.57
N ASN A 338 5.07 -8.16 -28.42
CA ASN A 338 3.75 -7.64 -28.08
C ASN A 338 3.79 -6.17 -27.64
N ILE A 339 4.87 -5.70 -27.00
CA ILE A 339 4.99 -4.30 -26.54
C ILE A 339 5.25 -3.32 -27.69
N LYS A 340 5.68 -3.81 -28.86
CA LYS A 340 6.07 -2.98 -30.00
C LYS A 340 4.99 -1.98 -30.42
N THR A 341 3.71 -2.41 -30.46
CA THR A 341 2.59 -1.55 -30.83
C THR A 341 2.47 -0.34 -29.89
N PHE A 342 2.74 -0.54 -28.58
CA PHE A 342 2.68 0.52 -27.58
C PHE A 342 3.91 1.46 -27.64
N ILE A 343 5.05 0.95 -28.12
CA ILE A 343 6.21 1.80 -28.41
C ILE A 343 5.94 2.66 -29.65
N ASP A 344 5.40 2.07 -30.72
CA ASP A 344 5.08 2.77 -31.96
C ASP A 344 4.00 3.85 -31.75
N SER A 345 3.15 3.72 -30.73
CA SER A 345 2.11 4.70 -30.32
C SER A 345 2.53 5.58 -29.12
N GLU A 346 3.81 5.62 -28.78
CA GLU A 346 4.39 6.49 -27.74
C GLU A 346 3.82 6.29 -26.31
N GLN A 347 3.17 5.16 -26.05
CA GLN A 347 2.64 4.79 -24.73
C GLN A 347 3.68 4.10 -23.85
N VAL A 348 4.70 3.53 -24.51
CA VAL A 348 5.88 2.92 -23.88
C VAL A 348 7.12 3.47 -24.57
N TYR A 349 8.16 3.77 -23.82
CA TYR A 349 9.46 4.08 -24.40
C TYR A 349 10.54 3.11 -23.93
N TYR A 350 11.51 2.86 -24.80
CA TYR A 350 12.65 2.01 -24.53
C TYR A 350 13.91 2.87 -24.45
N SER A 351 14.55 2.88 -23.29
CA SER A 351 15.82 3.56 -23.06
C SER A 351 16.68 2.81 -22.05
N ASP A 352 17.98 2.80 -22.24
CA ASP A 352 18.96 2.21 -21.33
C ASP A 352 18.71 0.73 -21.00
N GLY A 353 18.14 -0.01 -21.96
CA GLY A 353 17.80 -1.42 -21.77
C GLY A 353 16.50 -1.67 -20.97
N LYS A 354 15.73 -0.64 -20.73
CA LYS A 354 14.49 -0.70 -19.94
C LYS A 354 13.28 -0.19 -20.72
N LEU A 355 12.14 -0.82 -20.50
CA LEU A 355 10.82 -0.41 -20.98
C LEU A 355 10.10 0.34 -19.87
N ARG A 356 9.57 1.53 -20.18
CA ARG A 356 8.85 2.37 -19.23
C ARG A 356 7.57 2.91 -19.85
N LEU A 357 6.53 3.06 -19.03
CA LEU A 357 5.30 3.72 -19.44
C LEU A 357 5.52 5.24 -19.56
N THR A 358 4.90 5.85 -20.55
CA THR A 358 4.68 7.32 -20.58
C THR A 358 3.48 7.68 -19.70
N ALA A 359 3.17 8.96 -19.54
CA ALA A 359 1.97 9.39 -18.83
C ALA A 359 0.69 8.84 -19.47
N GLU A 360 0.63 8.81 -20.81
CA GLU A 360 -0.45 8.18 -21.57
C GLU A 360 -0.46 6.65 -21.39
N GLY A 361 0.71 6.02 -21.35
CA GLY A 361 0.83 4.59 -21.10
C GLY A 361 0.35 4.17 -19.70
N ILE A 362 0.55 5.01 -18.69
CA ILE A 362 0.05 4.77 -17.33
C ILE A 362 -1.48 4.69 -17.32
N GLN A 363 -2.17 5.56 -18.06
CA GLN A 363 -3.63 5.59 -18.14
C GLN A 363 -4.23 4.29 -18.70
N ILE A 364 -3.50 3.61 -19.58
CA ILE A 364 -3.91 2.33 -20.19
C ILE A 364 -3.05 1.15 -19.73
N SER A 365 -2.36 1.29 -18.59
CA SER A 365 -1.39 0.30 -18.10
C SER A 365 -1.97 -1.11 -18.00
N ASN A 366 -3.22 -1.26 -17.56
CA ASN A 366 -3.88 -2.56 -17.49
C ASN A 366 -4.04 -3.22 -18.86
N LEU A 367 -4.36 -2.44 -19.91
CA LEU A 367 -4.42 -2.96 -21.27
C LEU A 367 -3.05 -3.44 -21.76
N ILE A 368 -2.00 -2.65 -21.52
CA ILE A 368 -0.63 -2.99 -21.84
C ILE A 368 -0.23 -4.30 -21.13
N LEU A 369 -0.47 -4.38 -19.82
CA LEU A 369 -0.14 -5.55 -19.01
C LEU A 369 -0.83 -6.82 -19.51
N ILE A 370 -2.14 -6.77 -19.79
CA ILE A 370 -2.90 -7.91 -20.32
C ILE A 370 -2.30 -8.44 -21.64
N GLN A 371 -1.82 -7.55 -22.52
CA GLN A 371 -1.21 -7.95 -23.79
C GLN A 371 0.16 -8.62 -23.63
N LEU A 372 0.86 -8.34 -22.51
CA LEU A 372 2.18 -8.88 -22.24
C LEU A 372 2.16 -10.15 -21.38
N MET A 373 1.08 -10.39 -20.64
CA MET A 373 0.94 -11.58 -19.82
C MET A 373 0.83 -12.86 -20.64
N LYS A 374 1.41 -13.94 -20.13
CA LYS A 374 1.38 -15.27 -20.72
C LYS A 374 0.37 -16.15 -19.97
N VAL A 375 -0.69 -16.57 -20.65
CA VAL A 375 -1.71 -17.50 -20.12
C VAL A 375 -1.34 -18.94 -20.47
#